data_c9dc38fec4e53162bfa5867ca7fc0b33
#
_entry.id   c9dc38fec4e53162bfa5867ca7fc0b33
#
_cell.length_a   1.000
_cell.length_b   1.000
_cell.length_c   1.000
_cell.angle_alpha   90.00
_cell.angle_beta   90.00
_cell.angle_gamma   90.00
#
_symmetry.space_group_name_H-M   'P 1'
#
loop_
_entity.id
_entity.type
_entity.pdbx_description
1 polymer ?
#
loop_
_entity_poly.entity_id
_entity_poly.type
_entity_poly.pdbx_seq_one_letter_code
_entity_poly.pdbx_strand_id
1 'polypeptide(L)'
;MFSLFYVSKKFLSVLLLISLLLSACKSNNKDKLDENLLSSGSQSSKELNDERDNIDKKSYAGLEDVFSDNKSISPNDKYMLLVFGRNGCSYCERLKKDLKNVKELRDYIKEHFSAYYVNISYSKEHDFKVGDKDKNDEKEIKMSTEELAQIYAVQSTPTIVLSDKTGKTIYELPGYMPSTQFLAVLEFIGDGKYQDTKNDEDLTKKLKAYIKYKTNLSKSKSN
;
A
#
# COMPACT_ATOMS: atom_id res chain seq x y z
N MET A 1 -15.25 37.54 -47.77
CA MET A 1 -15.27 36.78 -49.00
C MET A 1 -15.53 35.33 -48.67
N PHE A 2 -16.67 34.84 -49.11
CA PHE A 2 -17.24 33.53 -48.74
C PHE A 2 -16.46 32.37 -49.35
N SER A 3 -16.21 31.31 -48.61
CA SER A 3 -15.97 30.01 -49.19
C SER A 3 -16.85 28.98 -48.47
N LEU A 4 -17.83 28.50 -49.22
CA LEU A 4 -18.93 27.61 -48.85
C LEU A 4 -18.43 26.19 -48.58
N PHE A 5 -19.08 25.60 -47.60
CA PHE A 5 -19.10 24.20 -47.26
C PHE A 5 -19.42 23.27 -48.47
N TYR A 6 -18.53 22.38 -48.81
CA TYR A 6 -18.79 21.20 -49.61
C TYR A 6 -18.94 19.98 -48.68
N VAL A 7 -20.18 19.78 -48.21
CA VAL A 7 -20.51 18.54 -47.48
C VAL A 7 -20.79 17.46 -48.54
N SER A 8 -19.88 16.49 -48.59
CA SER A 8 -19.94 15.37 -49.52
C SER A 8 -21.21 14.55 -49.30
N LYS A 9 -21.95 14.30 -50.42
CA LYS A 9 -23.16 13.45 -50.50
C LYS A 9 -22.99 12.04 -49.90
N LYS A 10 -21.77 11.59 -49.64
CA LYS A 10 -21.47 10.31 -48.98
C LYS A 10 -21.79 10.30 -47.49
N PHE A 11 -21.79 11.45 -46.83
CA PHE A 11 -22.13 11.52 -45.36
C PHE A 11 -23.65 11.39 -45.13
N LEU A 12 -24.48 11.81 -46.09
CA LEU A 12 -25.91 11.73 -45.93
C LEU A 12 -26.45 10.29 -46.10
N SER A 13 -25.72 9.45 -46.88
CA SER A 13 -26.10 8.05 -47.12
C SER A 13 -25.78 7.16 -45.90
N VAL A 14 -24.75 7.48 -45.11
CA VAL A 14 -24.36 6.73 -43.90
C VAL A 14 -25.34 7.02 -42.75
N LEU A 15 -25.84 8.24 -42.63
CA LEU A 15 -26.82 8.59 -41.60
C LEU A 15 -28.18 7.91 -41.83
N LEU A 16 -28.58 7.66 -43.10
CA LEU A 16 -29.85 7.00 -43.43
C LEU A 16 -29.80 5.48 -43.15
N LEU A 17 -28.62 4.85 -43.22
CA LEU A 17 -28.45 3.42 -42.94
C LEU A 17 -28.43 3.11 -41.44
N ILE A 18 -28.05 4.05 -40.60
CA ILE A 18 -28.02 3.88 -39.13
C ILE A 18 -29.44 3.97 -38.54
N SER A 19 -30.36 4.71 -39.17
CA SER A 19 -31.74 4.83 -38.70
C SER A 19 -32.62 3.59 -38.94
N LEU A 20 -32.22 2.69 -39.86
CA LEU A 20 -32.97 1.47 -40.19
C LEU A 20 -32.64 0.26 -39.28
N LEU A 21 -31.58 0.34 -38.45
CA LEU A 21 -31.18 -0.75 -37.57
C LEU A 21 -31.78 -0.66 -36.15
N LEU A 22 -32.54 0.38 -35.85
CA LEU A 22 -33.14 0.58 -34.51
C LEU A 22 -34.62 0.15 -34.41
N SER A 23 -35.20 -0.49 -35.45
CA SER A 23 -36.61 -0.86 -35.45
C SER A 23 -36.93 -2.35 -35.36
N ALA A 24 -35.97 -3.19 -34.99
CA ALA A 24 -36.20 -4.63 -34.89
C ALA A 24 -35.75 -5.21 -33.53
N CYS A 25 -36.43 -4.83 -32.46
CA CYS A 25 -36.52 -5.66 -31.26
C CYS A 25 -37.71 -5.21 -30.40
N LYS A 26 -38.91 -5.51 -30.88
CA LYS A 26 -40.12 -5.54 -30.06
C LYS A 26 -40.51 -7.00 -29.89
N SER A 27 -39.80 -7.70 -29.00
CA SER A 27 -40.20 -9.02 -28.54
C SER A 27 -40.98 -8.83 -27.23
N ASN A 28 -42.30 -9.01 -27.35
CA ASN A 28 -43.19 -9.21 -26.22
C ASN A 28 -43.01 -10.65 -25.71
N ASN A 29 -42.08 -10.87 -24.81
CA ASN A 29 -42.15 -12.00 -23.89
C ASN A 29 -42.27 -11.44 -22.46
N LYS A 30 -43.48 -11.57 -21.93
CA LYS A 30 -43.77 -11.48 -20.50
C LYS A 30 -43.28 -12.77 -19.86
N ASP A 31 -41.99 -12.98 -19.81
CA ASP A 31 -41.40 -13.89 -18.86
C ASP A 31 -41.24 -13.11 -17.55
N LYS A 32 -42.05 -13.51 -16.56
CA LYS A 32 -41.84 -13.08 -15.18
C LYS A 32 -40.41 -13.44 -14.82
N LEU A 33 -39.52 -12.46 -14.80
CA LEU A 33 -38.24 -12.60 -14.10
C LEU A 33 -38.57 -12.93 -12.65
N ASP A 34 -38.14 -14.10 -12.24
CA ASP A 34 -38.27 -14.57 -10.89
C ASP A 34 -37.52 -13.57 -9.95
N GLU A 35 -38.26 -12.86 -9.12
CA GLU A 35 -37.69 -11.90 -8.16
C GLU A 35 -36.66 -12.56 -7.24
N ASN A 36 -36.64 -13.90 -7.14
CA ASN A 36 -35.64 -14.66 -6.40
C ASN A 36 -34.25 -14.71 -7.08
N LEU A 37 -34.14 -14.45 -8.39
CA LEU A 37 -32.87 -14.37 -9.10
C LEU A 37 -32.15 -13.03 -8.89
N LEU A 38 -32.86 -11.98 -8.54
CA LEU A 38 -32.30 -10.66 -8.22
C LEU A 38 -31.85 -10.55 -6.76
N SER A 39 -32.26 -11.49 -5.90
CA SER A 39 -31.92 -11.52 -4.47
C SER A 39 -30.57 -12.16 -4.18
N SER A 40 -29.94 -12.86 -5.11
CA SER A 40 -28.64 -13.53 -4.90
C SER A 40 -27.40 -12.67 -5.16
N GLY A 41 -27.57 -11.40 -5.55
CA GLY A 41 -26.47 -10.50 -5.94
C GLY A 41 -26.15 -9.37 -4.98
N SER A 42 -26.90 -9.22 -3.90
CA SER A 42 -26.63 -8.17 -2.91
C SER A 42 -26.00 -8.78 -1.66
N GLN A 43 -24.80 -9.35 -1.80
CA GLN A 43 -23.90 -9.33 -0.64
C GLN A 43 -23.80 -7.87 -0.21
N SER A 44 -24.13 -7.60 1.06
CA SER A 44 -24.07 -6.23 1.53
C SER A 44 -22.64 -5.72 1.36
N SER A 45 -22.47 -4.46 1.00
CA SER A 45 -21.14 -3.83 0.87
C SER A 45 -20.28 -4.06 2.12
N LYS A 46 -20.92 -4.28 3.26
CA LYS A 46 -20.28 -4.63 4.53
C LYS A 46 -19.67 -6.03 4.50
N GLU A 47 -20.38 -7.06 4.01
CA GLU A 47 -19.86 -8.45 3.93
C GLU A 47 -18.68 -8.55 2.99
N LEU A 48 -18.73 -7.85 1.85
CA LEU A 48 -17.60 -7.79 0.91
C LEU A 48 -16.37 -7.10 1.51
N ASN A 49 -16.57 -6.05 2.30
CA ASN A 49 -15.49 -5.36 3.00
C ASN A 49 -14.90 -6.22 4.12
N ASP A 50 -15.74 -6.88 4.91
CA ASP A 50 -15.29 -7.79 5.97
C ASP A 50 -14.51 -8.99 5.40
N GLU A 51 -14.91 -9.51 4.23
CA GLU A 51 -14.16 -10.57 3.54
C GLU A 51 -12.80 -10.09 3.05
N ARG A 52 -12.71 -8.88 2.44
CA ARG A 52 -11.45 -8.27 2.01
C ARG A 52 -10.50 -8.01 3.19
N ASP A 53 -11.02 -7.50 4.30
CA ASP A 53 -10.24 -7.29 5.51
C ASP A 53 -9.67 -8.60 6.07
N ASN A 54 -10.45 -9.68 6.05
CA ASN A 54 -10.01 -11.00 6.47
C ASN A 54 -8.93 -11.59 5.54
N ILE A 55 -9.07 -11.40 4.23
CA ILE A 55 -8.08 -11.86 3.25
C ILE A 55 -6.77 -11.07 3.41
N ASP A 56 -6.83 -9.77 3.61
CA ASP A 56 -5.66 -8.93 3.83
C ASP A 56 -4.91 -9.33 5.10
N LYS A 57 -5.60 -9.56 6.21
CA LYS A 57 -5.01 -10.05 7.47
C LYS A 57 -4.29 -11.38 7.33
N LYS A 58 -4.78 -12.28 6.47
CA LYS A 58 -4.09 -13.55 6.17
C LYS A 58 -2.72 -13.35 5.53
N SER A 59 -2.49 -12.20 4.86
CA SER A 59 -1.20 -11.93 4.20
C SER A 59 -0.04 -11.75 5.19
N TYR A 60 -0.31 -11.44 6.46
CA TYR A 60 0.70 -11.35 7.52
C TYR A 60 0.39 -12.24 8.73
N ALA A 61 -0.31 -13.34 8.51
CA ALA A 61 -0.70 -14.30 9.56
C ALA A 61 0.50 -14.73 10.43
N GLY A 62 0.32 -14.71 11.76
CA GLY A 62 1.37 -14.97 12.75
C GLY A 62 2.31 -13.79 13.02
N LEU A 63 1.93 -12.59 12.56
CA LEU A 63 2.60 -11.31 12.82
C LEU A 63 1.58 -10.23 13.23
N GLU A 64 0.42 -10.64 13.77
CA GLU A 64 -0.66 -9.75 14.19
C GLU A 64 -0.27 -8.91 15.40
N ASP A 65 0.76 -9.30 16.13
CA ASP A 65 1.35 -8.51 17.21
C ASP A 65 2.41 -7.51 16.72
N VAL A 66 2.85 -7.61 15.46
CA VAL A 66 3.79 -6.69 14.81
C VAL A 66 3.05 -5.70 13.94
N PHE A 67 2.15 -6.20 13.08
CA PHE A 67 1.41 -5.37 12.15
C PHE A 67 0.01 -5.08 12.66
N SER A 68 -0.29 -3.81 12.79
CA SER A 68 -1.65 -3.32 13.11
C SER A 68 -2.57 -3.46 11.90
N ASP A 69 -3.88 -3.41 12.14
CA ASP A 69 -4.88 -3.32 11.07
C ASP A 69 -4.62 -2.07 10.23
N ASN A 70 -4.47 -2.25 8.92
CA ASN A 70 -4.16 -1.19 7.98
C ASN A 70 -5.40 -0.42 7.49
N LYS A 71 -6.57 -0.66 8.06
CA LYS A 71 -7.77 0.16 7.80
C LYS A 71 -7.54 1.61 8.23
N SER A 72 -6.87 1.81 9.37
CA SER A 72 -6.42 3.12 9.82
C SER A 72 -4.90 3.11 9.98
N ILE A 73 -4.21 3.84 9.14
CA ILE A 73 -2.75 3.95 9.11
C ILE A 73 -2.35 5.28 9.73
N SER A 74 -1.60 5.24 10.83
CA SER A 74 -1.17 6.43 11.56
C SER A 74 0.14 6.16 12.31
N PRO A 75 1.00 7.16 12.52
CA PRO A 75 2.19 7.04 13.36
C PRO A 75 1.89 6.66 14.82
N ASN A 76 0.76 7.10 15.39
CA ASN A 76 0.36 6.83 16.79
C ASN A 76 1.48 7.15 17.81
N ASP A 77 2.10 8.34 17.66
CA ASP A 77 3.21 8.83 18.48
C ASP A 77 4.53 8.01 18.40
N LYS A 78 4.59 7.04 17.48
CA LYS A 78 5.77 6.27 17.12
C LYS A 78 6.27 6.64 15.73
N TYR A 79 7.44 6.17 15.36
CA TYR A 79 7.82 6.11 13.96
C TYR A 79 6.84 5.23 13.19
N MET A 80 6.66 5.45 11.91
CA MET A 80 5.77 4.62 11.10
C MET A 80 6.58 3.71 10.17
N LEU A 81 6.18 2.46 10.09
CA LEU A 81 6.74 1.44 9.21
C LEU A 81 5.63 0.92 8.30
N LEU A 82 5.69 1.24 7.01
CA LEU A 82 4.81 0.63 6.01
C LEU A 82 5.59 -0.43 5.23
N VAL A 83 5.01 -1.62 5.11
CA VAL A 83 5.55 -2.71 4.30
C VAL A 83 4.56 -3.01 3.19
N PHE A 84 4.90 -2.63 1.97
CA PHE A 84 4.15 -3.01 0.79
C PHE A 84 4.58 -4.40 0.32
N GLY A 85 3.65 -5.34 0.35
CA GLY A 85 3.85 -6.69 -0.13
C GLY A 85 2.82 -7.10 -1.18
N ARG A 86 2.97 -8.29 -1.75
CA ARG A 86 1.99 -8.87 -2.68
C ARG A 86 1.95 -10.39 -2.55
N ASN A 87 0.91 -10.99 -3.09
CA ASN A 87 0.81 -12.44 -3.20
C ASN A 87 1.92 -13.01 -4.11
N GLY A 88 2.42 -14.19 -3.78
CA GLY A 88 3.46 -14.86 -4.56
C GLY A 88 4.84 -14.19 -4.52
N CYS A 89 5.07 -13.27 -3.58
CA CYS A 89 6.33 -12.56 -3.42
C CYS A 89 7.29 -13.33 -2.49
N SER A 90 8.27 -14.03 -3.06
CA SER A 90 9.25 -14.81 -2.28
C SER A 90 10.07 -14.00 -1.29
N TYR A 91 10.41 -12.75 -1.62
CA TYR A 91 11.13 -11.85 -0.73
C TYR A 91 10.25 -11.31 0.40
N CYS A 92 8.94 -11.14 0.15
CA CYS A 92 7.99 -10.81 1.22
C CYS A 92 7.86 -11.96 2.22
N GLU A 93 7.87 -13.21 1.74
CA GLU A 93 7.87 -14.38 2.63
C GLU A 93 9.16 -14.48 3.45
N ARG A 94 10.33 -14.15 2.87
CA ARG A 94 11.58 -14.06 3.62
C ARG A 94 11.53 -13.01 4.73
N LEU A 95 11.04 -11.82 4.42
CA LEU A 95 10.87 -10.75 5.42
C LEU A 95 9.96 -11.21 6.55
N LYS A 96 8.80 -11.79 6.24
CA LYS A 96 7.86 -12.32 7.25
C LYS A 96 8.50 -13.45 8.08
N LYS A 97 9.28 -14.32 7.46
CA LYS A 97 10.03 -15.37 8.17
C LYS A 97 11.04 -14.78 9.14
N ASP A 98 11.78 -13.76 8.74
CA ASP A 98 12.73 -13.07 9.62
C ASP A 98 12.02 -12.42 10.82
N LEU A 99 10.90 -11.71 10.57
CA LEU A 99 10.08 -11.12 11.62
C LEU A 99 9.51 -12.15 12.61
N LYS A 100 9.21 -13.37 12.15
CA LYS A 100 8.75 -14.47 13.02
C LYS A 100 9.89 -15.07 13.86
N ASN A 101 11.08 -15.19 13.29
CA ASN A 101 12.17 -15.98 13.86
C ASN A 101 13.20 -15.13 14.60
N VAL A 102 13.35 -13.84 14.27
CA VAL A 102 14.34 -12.94 14.89
C VAL A 102 13.65 -12.07 15.92
N LYS A 103 13.67 -12.54 17.19
CA LYS A 103 13.00 -11.89 18.31
C LYS A 103 13.40 -10.43 18.47
N GLU A 104 14.70 -10.12 18.39
CA GLU A 104 15.24 -8.77 18.55
C GLU A 104 14.64 -7.80 17.50
N LEU A 105 14.56 -8.23 16.25
CA LEU A 105 13.94 -7.44 15.16
C LEU A 105 12.45 -7.18 15.42
N ARG A 106 11.72 -8.23 15.83
CA ARG A 106 10.30 -8.15 16.14
C ARG A 106 10.02 -7.22 17.31
N ASP A 107 10.77 -7.37 18.40
CA ASP A 107 10.61 -6.55 19.62
C ASP A 107 10.92 -5.08 19.32
N TYR A 108 11.99 -4.81 18.57
CA TYR A 108 12.38 -3.45 18.23
C TYR A 108 11.29 -2.73 17.41
N ILE A 109 10.69 -3.44 16.44
CA ILE A 109 9.57 -2.86 15.67
C ILE A 109 8.40 -2.54 16.59
N LYS A 110 8.00 -3.46 17.45
CA LYS A 110 6.86 -3.28 18.37
C LYS A 110 7.07 -2.12 19.34
N GLU A 111 8.28 -1.89 19.78
CA GLU A 111 8.61 -0.82 20.71
C GLU A 111 8.62 0.54 20.04
N HIS A 112 9.23 0.66 18.86
CA HIS A 112 9.57 1.96 18.26
C HIS A 112 8.65 2.36 17.09
N PHE A 113 7.93 1.41 16.48
CA PHE A 113 7.18 1.67 15.25
C PHE A 113 5.69 1.32 15.36
N SER A 114 4.85 2.14 14.75
CA SER A 114 3.52 1.73 14.30
C SER A 114 3.70 1.07 12.93
N ALA A 115 3.56 -0.24 12.88
CA ALA A 115 3.87 -1.03 11.69
C ALA A 115 2.59 -1.52 11.01
N TYR A 116 2.57 -1.44 9.67
CA TYR A 116 1.45 -1.85 8.83
C TYR A 116 1.96 -2.66 7.63
N TYR A 117 1.27 -3.73 7.31
CA TYR A 117 1.49 -4.51 6.09
C TYR A 117 0.38 -4.21 5.10
N VAL A 118 0.73 -3.70 3.93
CA VAL A 118 -0.20 -3.35 2.85
C VAL A 118 0.00 -4.31 1.70
N ASN A 119 -0.95 -5.21 1.49
CA ASN A 119 -0.89 -6.17 0.38
C ASN A 119 -1.48 -5.56 -0.89
N ILE A 120 -0.61 -5.16 -1.83
CA ILE A 120 -1.02 -4.52 -3.09
C ILE A 120 -1.72 -5.46 -4.09
N SER A 121 -1.91 -6.73 -3.75
CA SER A 121 -2.75 -7.64 -4.54
C SER A 121 -4.23 -7.48 -4.26
N TYR A 122 -4.61 -6.72 -3.25
CA TYR A 122 -5.99 -6.48 -2.84
C TYR A 122 -6.29 -4.99 -2.79
N SER A 123 -7.41 -4.60 -3.39
CA SER A 123 -7.92 -3.23 -3.26
C SER A 123 -8.67 -3.08 -1.93
N LYS A 124 -8.27 -2.10 -1.13
CA LYS A 124 -8.85 -1.76 0.16
C LYS A 124 -8.81 -0.26 0.34
N GLU A 125 -9.74 0.31 1.08
CA GLU A 125 -9.69 1.70 1.52
C GLU A 125 -8.97 1.80 2.87
N HIS A 126 -8.12 2.80 3.00
CA HIS A 126 -7.36 3.13 4.20
C HIS A 126 -7.69 4.56 4.64
N ASP A 127 -7.90 4.74 5.94
CA ASP A 127 -7.93 6.06 6.58
C ASP A 127 -6.48 6.41 6.96
N PHE A 128 -5.81 7.18 6.11
CA PHE A 128 -4.40 7.54 6.28
C PHE A 128 -4.28 8.87 7.03
N LYS A 129 -3.67 8.82 8.22
CA LYS A 129 -3.52 9.98 9.11
C LYS A 129 -2.06 10.38 9.23
N VAL A 130 -1.78 11.62 8.89
CA VAL A 130 -0.45 12.23 8.95
C VAL A 130 -0.56 13.68 9.42
N GLY A 131 0.53 14.22 9.92
CA GLY A 131 0.60 15.58 10.42
C GLY A 131 1.04 15.62 11.88
N ASP A 132 1.28 16.82 12.36
CA ASP A 132 1.75 17.09 13.70
C ASP A 132 0.56 17.47 14.59
N LYS A 133 0.20 16.58 15.52
CA LYS A 133 -0.89 16.79 16.48
C LYS A 133 -0.66 18.04 17.35
N ASP A 134 0.59 18.27 17.74
CA ASP A 134 0.95 19.38 18.60
C ASP A 134 0.79 20.74 17.90
N LYS A 135 0.88 20.75 16.57
CA LYS A 135 0.66 21.93 15.72
C LYS A 135 -0.76 22.05 15.19
N ASN A 136 -1.62 21.08 15.54
CA ASN A 136 -3.01 21.04 15.10
C ASN A 136 -3.17 21.03 13.56
N ASP A 137 -2.23 20.34 12.86
CA ASP A 137 -2.20 20.18 11.40
C ASP A 137 -2.42 18.72 10.94
N GLU A 138 -2.90 17.85 11.83
CA GLU A 138 -3.22 16.46 11.52
C GLU A 138 -4.29 16.39 10.41
N LYS A 139 -4.01 15.58 9.39
CA LYS A 139 -4.90 15.35 8.25
C LYS A 139 -5.25 13.87 8.17
N GLU A 140 -6.52 13.60 7.93
CA GLU A 140 -7.02 12.26 7.61
C GLU A 140 -7.44 12.26 6.13
N ILE A 141 -6.88 11.35 5.37
CA ILE A 141 -7.13 11.21 3.93
C ILE A 141 -7.55 9.77 3.68
N LYS A 142 -8.72 9.60 3.07
CA LYS A 142 -9.15 8.29 2.57
C LYS A 142 -8.47 8.02 1.24
N MET A 143 -7.84 6.86 1.14
CA MET A 143 -7.18 6.45 -0.09
C MET A 143 -7.23 4.94 -0.27
N SER A 144 -7.26 4.51 -1.51
CA SER A 144 -7.17 3.11 -1.87
C SER A 144 -5.74 2.56 -1.70
N THR A 145 -5.61 1.23 -1.68
CA THR A 145 -4.31 0.55 -1.71
C THR A 145 -3.46 1.00 -2.91
N GLU A 146 -4.08 1.17 -4.06
CA GLU A 146 -3.44 1.60 -5.30
C GLU A 146 -2.90 3.03 -5.19
N GLU A 147 -3.71 3.97 -4.68
CA GLU A 147 -3.29 5.35 -4.46
C GLU A 147 -2.14 5.43 -3.45
N LEU A 148 -2.24 4.67 -2.35
CA LEU A 148 -1.18 4.62 -1.35
C LEU A 148 0.12 4.07 -1.95
N ALA A 149 0.06 3.00 -2.76
CA ALA A 149 1.21 2.45 -3.45
C ALA A 149 1.80 3.42 -4.50
N GLN A 150 0.96 4.24 -5.15
CA GLN A 150 1.40 5.27 -6.10
C GLN A 150 2.14 6.42 -5.40
N ILE A 151 1.65 6.89 -4.25
CA ILE A 151 2.31 7.96 -3.47
C ILE A 151 3.76 7.57 -3.13
N TYR A 152 3.98 6.30 -2.77
CA TYR A 152 5.32 5.78 -2.44
C TYR A 152 6.03 5.16 -3.65
N ALA A 153 5.56 5.40 -4.87
CA ALA A 153 6.15 4.89 -6.11
C ALA A 153 6.56 3.41 -6.05
N VAL A 154 5.70 2.55 -5.46
CA VAL A 154 5.98 1.13 -5.22
C VAL A 154 6.09 0.38 -6.54
N GLN A 155 7.30 0.06 -6.98
CA GLN A 155 7.57 -0.69 -8.22
C GLN A 155 7.93 -2.15 -7.97
N SER A 156 8.36 -2.48 -6.77
CA SER A 156 8.79 -3.83 -6.37
C SER A 156 8.27 -4.18 -4.98
N THR A 157 8.24 -5.47 -4.65
CA THR A 157 7.84 -5.93 -3.32
C THR A 157 8.87 -6.90 -2.74
N PRO A 158 9.12 -6.82 -1.42
CA PRO A 158 8.61 -5.79 -0.52
C PRO A 158 9.21 -4.41 -0.83
N THR A 159 8.44 -3.33 -0.60
CA THR A 159 8.98 -1.99 -0.42
C THR A 159 8.66 -1.56 1.00
N ILE A 160 9.65 -1.04 1.70
CA ILE A 160 9.54 -0.63 3.10
C ILE A 160 9.70 0.88 3.17
N VAL A 161 8.73 1.56 3.78
CA VAL A 161 8.76 3.01 4.00
C VAL A 161 8.87 3.27 5.48
N LEU A 162 9.84 4.08 5.87
CA LEU A 162 10.09 4.53 7.22
C LEU A 162 9.78 6.01 7.31
N SER A 163 8.87 6.37 8.21
CA SER A 163 8.44 7.75 8.41
C SER A 163 8.62 8.18 9.86
N ASP A 164 8.72 9.49 10.09
CA ASP A 164 8.77 10.05 11.43
C ASP A 164 7.38 9.99 12.12
N LYS A 165 7.32 10.54 13.32
CA LYS A 165 6.09 10.56 14.14
C LYS A 165 4.97 11.44 13.58
N THR A 166 5.25 12.22 12.55
CA THR A 166 4.25 13.02 11.80
C THR A 166 3.78 12.31 10.52
N GLY A 167 4.37 11.18 10.19
CA GLY A 167 4.13 10.46 8.94
C GLY A 167 4.98 10.95 7.76
N LYS A 168 5.88 11.91 7.98
CA LYS A 168 6.81 12.35 6.94
C LYS A 168 7.84 11.27 6.66
N THR A 169 7.98 10.88 5.41
CA THR A 169 8.95 9.88 4.97
C THR A 169 10.39 10.30 5.28
N ILE A 170 11.14 9.41 5.91
CA ILE A 170 12.58 9.54 6.20
C ILE A 170 13.39 8.72 5.20
N TYR A 171 12.97 7.47 4.96
CA TYR A 171 13.72 6.55 4.11
C TYR A 171 12.82 5.51 3.45
N GLU A 172 13.14 5.18 2.22
CA GLU A 172 12.47 4.11 1.47
C GLU A 172 13.48 3.02 1.11
N LEU A 173 13.11 1.77 1.35
CA LEU A 173 13.91 0.60 1.08
C LEU A 173 13.17 -0.31 0.12
N PRO A 174 13.47 -0.26 -1.19
CA PRO A 174 12.92 -1.21 -2.15
C PRO A 174 13.64 -2.55 -2.03
N GLY A 175 12.87 -3.63 -1.94
CA GLY A 175 13.37 -4.99 -1.84
C GLY A 175 13.58 -5.49 -0.42
N TYR A 176 14.03 -6.73 -0.32
CA TYR A 176 14.32 -7.43 0.92
C TYR A 176 15.74 -7.13 1.41
N MET A 177 15.87 -6.98 2.71
CA MET A 177 17.16 -6.86 3.41
C MET A 177 17.24 -7.92 4.51
N PRO A 178 18.39 -8.62 4.69
CA PRO A 178 18.57 -9.59 5.79
C PRO A 178 18.35 -8.97 7.16
N SER A 179 17.83 -9.75 8.10
CA SER A 179 17.34 -9.29 9.41
C SER A 179 18.35 -8.43 10.20
N THR A 180 19.64 -8.80 10.23
CA THR A 180 20.67 -8.01 10.92
C THR A 180 20.85 -6.62 10.31
N GLN A 181 20.80 -6.52 8.98
CA GLN A 181 20.92 -5.24 8.30
C GLN A 181 19.64 -4.43 8.43
N PHE A 182 18.49 -5.10 8.35
CA PHE A 182 17.19 -4.44 8.52
C PHE A 182 17.04 -3.88 9.94
N LEU A 183 17.41 -4.64 10.97
CA LEU A 183 17.44 -4.15 12.34
C LEU A 183 18.33 -2.91 12.47
N ALA A 184 19.51 -2.90 11.83
CA ALA A 184 20.37 -1.72 11.85
C ALA A 184 19.74 -0.49 11.17
N VAL A 185 18.96 -0.67 10.11
CA VAL A 185 18.19 0.42 9.51
C VAL A 185 17.14 0.94 10.48
N LEU A 186 16.39 0.04 11.11
CA LEU A 186 15.35 0.42 12.09
C LEU A 186 15.95 1.16 13.29
N GLU A 187 17.04 0.69 13.84
CA GLU A 187 17.77 1.35 14.95
C GLU A 187 18.30 2.73 14.55
N PHE A 188 18.81 2.88 13.33
CA PHE A 188 19.29 4.18 12.85
C PHE A 188 18.16 5.23 12.81
N ILE A 189 16.96 4.80 12.43
CA ILE A 189 15.77 5.66 12.40
C ILE A 189 15.16 5.78 13.79
N GLY A 190 14.87 4.67 14.46
CA GLY A 190 14.16 4.63 15.74
C GLY A 190 14.91 5.30 16.89
N ASP A 191 16.25 5.25 16.87
CA ASP A 191 17.11 5.96 17.84
C ASP A 191 17.35 7.44 17.46
N GLY A 192 16.72 7.93 16.39
CA GLY A 192 16.83 9.33 15.95
C GLY A 192 18.16 9.73 15.31
N LYS A 193 19.05 8.78 14.97
CA LYS A 193 20.38 9.05 14.38
C LYS A 193 20.30 9.75 13.00
N TYR A 194 19.18 9.59 12.30
CA TYR A 194 18.91 10.29 11.03
C TYR A 194 18.81 11.81 11.20
N GLN A 195 18.45 12.31 12.38
CA GLN A 195 18.28 13.75 12.66
C GLN A 195 19.59 14.53 12.55
N ASP A 196 20.74 13.86 12.73
CA ASP A 196 22.07 14.45 12.57
C ASP A 196 22.51 14.55 11.10
N THR A 197 21.63 14.22 10.14
CA THR A 197 21.94 14.24 8.72
C THR A 197 21.58 15.59 8.09
N LYS A 198 22.40 16.03 7.12
CA LYS A 198 22.23 17.34 6.47
C LYS A 198 21.30 17.30 5.26
N ASN A 199 21.23 16.17 4.60
CA ASN A 199 20.45 15.90 3.39
C ASN A 199 20.39 14.39 3.12
N ASP A 200 19.68 13.97 2.08
CA ASP A 200 19.45 12.56 1.73
C ASP A 200 20.75 11.81 1.37
N GLU A 201 21.74 12.49 0.79
CA GLU A 201 23.05 11.90 0.50
C GLU A 201 23.81 11.60 1.79
N ASP A 202 23.85 12.54 2.73
CA ASP A 202 24.48 12.37 4.04
C ASP A 202 23.76 11.28 4.87
N LEU A 203 22.41 11.27 4.82
CA LEU A 203 21.59 10.22 5.42
C LEU A 203 22.00 8.85 4.87
N THR A 204 22.00 8.69 3.57
CA THR A 204 22.37 7.43 2.91
C THR A 204 23.78 6.99 3.27
N LYS A 205 24.74 7.90 3.30
CA LYS A 205 26.14 7.62 3.68
C LYS A 205 26.27 7.16 5.11
N LYS A 206 25.65 7.88 6.08
CA LYS A 206 25.68 7.54 7.49
C LYS A 206 24.95 6.24 7.78
N LEU A 207 23.80 6.02 7.15
CA LEU A 207 23.05 4.77 7.28
C LEU A 207 23.87 3.57 6.78
N LYS A 208 24.50 3.66 5.61
CA LYS A 208 25.38 2.59 5.09
C LYS A 208 26.54 2.30 6.04
N ALA A 209 27.16 3.34 6.61
CA ALA A 209 28.24 3.17 7.60
C ALA A 209 27.74 2.47 8.88
N TYR A 210 26.56 2.84 9.36
CA TYR A 210 25.93 2.23 10.53
C TYR A 210 25.58 0.76 10.30
N ILE A 211 24.98 0.42 9.16
CA ILE A 211 24.68 -0.97 8.78
C ILE A 211 25.97 -1.81 8.77
N LYS A 212 27.06 -1.29 8.14
CA LYS A 212 28.36 -1.98 8.12
C LYS A 212 28.91 -2.22 9.52
N TYR A 213 28.87 -1.21 10.39
CA TYR A 213 29.31 -1.30 11.79
C TYR A 213 28.52 -2.39 12.53
N LYS A 214 27.18 -2.37 12.50
CA LYS A 214 26.32 -3.36 13.18
C LYS A 214 26.53 -4.78 12.63
N THR A 215 26.68 -4.92 11.32
CA THR A 215 26.95 -6.23 10.70
C THR A 215 28.29 -6.82 11.13
N ASN A 216 29.33 -5.99 11.29
CA ASN A 216 30.62 -6.46 11.75
C ASN A 216 30.58 -6.87 13.25
N LEU A 217 29.85 -6.11 14.08
CA LEU A 217 29.65 -6.47 15.50
C LEU A 217 28.91 -7.81 15.63
N SER A 218 27.89 -8.08 14.82
CA SER A 218 27.15 -9.35 14.88
C SER A 218 28.05 -10.54 14.53
N LYS A 219 28.93 -10.40 13.52
CA LYS A 219 29.89 -11.43 13.14
C LYS A 219 30.92 -11.73 14.23
N SER A 220 31.39 -10.71 14.95
CA SER A 220 32.35 -10.88 16.02
C SER A 220 31.78 -11.56 17.27
N LYS A 221 30.46 -11.55 17.46
CA LYS A 221 29.79 -12.24 18.59
C LYS A 221 29.45 -13.70 18.26
N SER A 222 29.48 -14.09 16.98
CA SER A 222 29.17 -15.45 16.54
C SER A 222 30.40 -16.35 16.34
N ASN A 223 31.61 -15.82 16.50
CA ASN A 223 32.89 -16.52 16.55
C ASN A 223 33.37 -16.65 18.01
#